data_6f08728f3443156bae95788a2226a8d5
#
_entry.id   6f08728f3443156bae95788a2226a8d5
#
_cell.length_a   1.000
_cell.length_b   1.000
_cell.length_c   1.000
_cell.angle_alpha   90.00
_cell.angle_beta   90.00
_cell.angle_gamma   90.00
#
_symmetry.space_group_name_H-M   'P 1'
#
loop_
_entity.id
_entity.type
_entity.pdbx_description
1 polymer ?
#
loop_
_entity_poly.entity_id
_entity_poly.type
_entity_poly.pdbx_seq_one_letter_code
_entity_poly.pdbx_strand_id
1 'polypeptide(L)'
;KSLLQNPAARLLDTAHATGLSGTSRLHDLFITIEGMTPGEFKQGGAGLHINYSFADSPFGQLIIASTTKGICHLFFATDKQQAVDNLRSRFPQATLHPATDKLQQNALGIFHKDWRQLDQIKLHLAGTPFQLKVWESLLKVPMGALVTYGTIAKNIDKPSATRAVGTAIG
;
A
#
# COMPACT_ATOMS: atom_id res chain seq x y z
N LYS A 1 9.41 -10.14 32.85
CA LYS A 1 8.37 -11.01 32.21
C LYS A 1 7.33 -10.24 31.36
N SER A 2 7.44 -8.92 31.17
CA SER A 2 6.40 -8.11 30.47
C SER A 2 6.84 -7.44 29.16
N LEU A 3 8.07 -7.63 28.71
CA LEU A 3 8.61 -7.01 27.48
C LEU A 3 8.25 -7.75 26.16
N LEU A 4 7.67 -8.94 26.26
CA LEU A 4 7.41 -9.81 25.10
C LEU A 4 6.05 -9.61 24.42
N GLN A 5 5.23 -8.64 24.86
CA GLN A 5 3.88 -8.43 24.34
C GLN A 5 3.70 -7.18 23.48
N ASN A 6 4.75 -6.38 23.27
CA ASN A 6 4.64 -5.17 22.45
C ASN A 6 5.07 -5.49 21.00
N PRO A 7 4.16 -5.42 20.00
CA PRO A 7 4.49 -5.67 18.59
C PRO A 7 5.58 -4.73 18.05
N ALA A 8 5.62 -3.49 18.55
CA ALA A 8 6.64 -2.50 18.19
C ALA A 8 8.05 -2.90 18.70
N ALA A 9 8.14 -3.50 19.91
CA ALA A 9 9.41 -3.99 20.44
C ALA A 9 9.97 -5.14 19.60
N ARG A 10 9.11 -6.06 19.15
CA ARG A 10 9.52 -7.18 18.26
C ARG A 10 10.00 -6.70 16.89
N LEU A 11 9.38 -5.65 16.36
CA LEU A 11 9.77 -5.03 15.10
C LEU A 11 11.15 -4.38 15.21
N LEU A 12 11.41 -3.69 16.32
CA LEU A 12 12.70 -3.08 16.63
C LEU A 12 13.80 -4.13 16.82
N ASP A 13 13.51 -5.22 17.54
CA ASP A 13 14.46 -6.31 17.78
C ASP A 13 14.81 -7.03 16.46
N THR A 14 13.84 -7.21 15.57
CA THR A 14 14.06 -7.80 14.24
C THR A 14 14.88 -6.85 13.35
N ALA A 15 14.62 -5.55 13.41
CA ALA A 15 15.40 -4.54 12.70
C ALA A 15 16.86 -4.50 13.19
N HIS A 16 17.09 -4.59 14.49
CA HIS A 16 18.43 -4.68 15.06
C HIS A 16 19.15 -5.99 14.69
N ALA A 17 18.45 -7.13 14.75
CA ALA A 17 19.01 -8.44 14.41
C ALA A 17 19.40 -8.57 12.94
N THR A 18 18.73 -7.84 12.04
CA THR A 18 19.02 -7.81 10.60
C THR A 18 19.98 -6.70 10.18
N GLY A 19 20.51 -5.92 11.15
CA GLY A 19 21.41 -4.79 10.86
C GLY A 19 20.68 -3.55 10.30
N LEU A 20 19.34 -3.51 10.39
CA LEU A 20 18.52 -2.41 9.94
C LEU A 20 18.35 -1.38 11.05
N SER A 21 18.68 -0.14 10.80
CA SER A 21 18.55 0.94 11.75
C SER A 21 17.10 1.47 11.81
N GLY A 22 16.21 0.73 12.50
CA GLY A 22 14.85 1.19 12.79
C GLY A 22 13.73 0.51 11.98
N THR A 23 12.50 0.65 12.46
CA THR A 23 11.26 0.09 11.89
C THR A 23 10.97 0.58 10.45
N SER A 24 11.45 1.77 10.08
CA SER A 24 11.30 2.35 8.76
C SER A 24 11.91 1.47 7.66
N ARG A 25 13.06 0.86 7.91
CA ARG A 25 13.72 -0.02 6.93
C ARG A 25 13.07 -1.39 6.79
N LEU A 26 12.32 -1.84 7.77
CA LEU A 26 11.50 -3.04 7.62
C LEU A 26 10.36 -2.82 6.61
N HIS A 27 9.75 -1.65 6.63
CA HIS A 27 8.77 -1.26 5.60
C HIS A 27 9.41 -1.18 4.21
N ASP A 28 10.62 -0.63 4.10
CA ASP A 28 11.36 -0.56 2.83
C ASP A 28 11.66 -1.95 2.24
N LEU A 29 11.77 -2.99 3.09
CA LEU A 29 12.00 -4.37 2.65
C LEU A 29 10.73 -5.10 2.23
N PHE A 30 9.60 -4.80 2.87
CA PHE A 30 8.36 -5.55 2.68
C PHE A 30 7.34 -4.88 1.75
N ILE A 31 7.43 -3.57 1.53
CA ILE A 31 6.51 -2.85 0.65
C ILE A 31 7.29 -2.13 -0.44
N THR A 32 6.97 -2.47 -1.68
CA THR A 32 7.50 -1.78 -2.87
C THR A 32 6.37 -1.17 -3.68
N ILE A 33 6.60 0.03 -4.22
CA ILE A 33 5.65 0.70 -5.11
C ILE A 33 6.18 0.65 -6.53
N GLU A 34 5.37 0.14 -7.45
CA GLU A 34 5.53 0.32 -8.88
C GLU A 34 4.43 1.27 -9.37
N GLY A 35 4.83 2.32 -10.07
CA GLY A 35 3.86 3.23 -10.69
C GLY A 35 3.29 2.62 -11.96
N MET A 36 1.99 2.78 -12.18
CA MET A 36 1.40 2.49 -13.49
C MET A 36 2.03 3.38 -14.55
N THR A 37 2.24 2.82 -15.73
CA THR A 37 2.73 3.59 -16.87
C THR A 37 1.74 4.71 -17.24
N PRO A 38 2.19 5.80 -17.88
CA PRO A 38 1.27 6.84 -18.36
C PRO A 38 0.17 6.31 -19.27
N GLY A 39 0.45 5.24 -20.05
CA GLY A 39 -0.55 4.56 -20.86
C GLY A 39 -1.61 3.85 -20.01
N GLU A 40 -1.19 2.99 -19.08
CA GLU A 40 -2.09 2.29 -18.15
C GLU A 40 -2.94 3.28 -17.36
N PHE A 41 -2.35 4.39 -16.87
CA PHE A 41 -3.05 5.38 -16.06
C PHE A 41 -4.04 6.22 -16.88
N LYS A 42 -3.58 6.83 -17.99
CA LYS A 42 -4.40 7.74 -18.81
C LYS A 42 -5.48 7.03 -19.60
N GLN A 43 -5.27 5.76 -19.96
CA GLN A 43 -6.21 4.95 -20.70
C GLN A 43 -7.13 4.11 -19.78
N GLY A 44 -7.29 4.51 -18.53
CA GLY A 44 -8.23 3.87 -17.59
C GLY A 44 -7.96 2.38 -17.35
N GLY A 45 -6.70 1.97 -17.38
CA GLY A 45 -6.29 0.58 -17.16
C GLY A 45 -6.34 -0.29 -18.42
N ALA A 46 -6.29 0.30 -19.62
CA ALA A 46 -6.28 -0.46 -20.87
C ALA A 46 -5.12 -1.48 -20.88
N GLY A 47 -5.46 -2.74 -21.21
CA GLY A 47 -4.52 -3.87 -21.22
C GLY A 47 -4.19 -4.44 -19.85
N LEU A 48 -4.73 -3.89 -18.74
CA LEU A 48 -4.58 -4.49 -17.43
C LEU A 48 -5.59 -5.64 -17.24
N HIS A 49 -5.07 -6.76 -16.74
CA HIS A 49 -5.86 -7.83 -16.14
C HIS A 49 -5.81 -7.66 -14.64
N ILE A 50 -6.96 -7.44 -14.01
CA ILE A 50 -7.09 -7.17 -12.59
C ILE A 50 -7.90 -8.30 -11.95
N ASN A 51 -7.26 -9.07 -11.07
CA ASN A 51 -7.93 -10.01 -10.22
C ASN A 51 -8.49 -9.26 -9.00
N TYR A 52 -9.71 -9.58 -8.58
CA TYR A 52 -10.27 -9.01 -7.35
C TYR A 52 -10.96 -10.07 -6.51
N SER A 53 -10.93 -9.88 -5.21
CA SER A 53 -11.65 -10.71 -4.26
C SER A 53 -12.13 -9.91 -3.05
N PHE A 54 -13.00 -10.51 -2.26
CA PHE A 54 -13.43 -9.97 -0.98
C PHE A 54 -12.77 -10.74 0.15
N ALA A 55 -12.39 -10.03 1.19
CA ALA A 55 -11.77 -10.61 2.38
C ALA A 55 -12.30 -9.92 3.64
N ASP A 56 -12.32 -10.66 4.74
CA ASP A 56 -12.64 -10.11 6.04
C ASP A 56 -11.35 -9.59 6.70
N SER A 57 -11.47 -8.46 7.39
CA SER A 57 -10.41 -7.89 8.22
C SER A 57 -10.94 -7.57 9.61
N PRO A 58 -10.07 -7.32 10.60
CA PRO A 58 -10.49 -6.87 11.93
C PRO A 58 -11.32 -5.58 11.92
N PHE A 59 -11.30 -4.83 10.81
CA PHE A 59 -11.97 -3.55 10.64
C PHE A 59 -13.19 -3.61 9.73
N GLY A 60 -13.55 -4.81 9.23
CA GLY A 60 -14.67 -5.05 8.33
C GLY A 60 -14.26 -5.72 7.03
N GLN A 61 -15.25 -6.00 6.19
CA GLN A 61 -15.03 -6.59 4.88
C GLN A 61 -14.37 -5.59 3.92
N LEU A 62 -13.44 -6.08 3.10
CA LEU A 62 -12.80 -5.28 2.07
C LEU A 62 -12.83 -5.97 0.70
N ILE A 63 -12.74 -5.15 -0.35
CA ILE A 63 -12.37 -5.57 -1.68
C ILE A 63 -10.87 -5.32 -1.86
N ILE A 64 -10.16 -6.33 -2.36
CA ILE A 64 -8.75 -6.23 -2.72
C ILE A 64 -8.58 -6.62 -4.17
N ALA A 65 -7.77 -5.86 -4.92
CA ALA A 65 -7.51 -6.14 -6.31
C ALA A 65 -6.03 -5.99 -6.65
N SER A 66 -5.57 -6.82 -7.57
CA SER A 66 -4.18 -6.95 -7.98
C SER A 66 -4.05 -7.05 -9.49
N THR A 67 -2.98 -6.49 -10.01
CA THR A 67 -2.43 -6.80 -11.33
C THR A 67 -1.32 -7.84 -11.19
N THR A 68 -0.68 -8.24 -12.27
CA THR A 68 0.53 -9.10 -12.22
C THR A 68 1.72 -8.42 -11.52
N LYS A 69 1.69 -7.09 -11.36
CA LYS A 69 2.77 -6.28 -10.76
C LYS A 69 2.57 -6.02 -9.27
N GLY A 70 1.33 -6.01 -8.78
CA GLY A 70 1.05 -5.73 -7.36
C GLY A 70 -0.40 -5.37 -7.10
N ILE A 71 -0.68 -5.04 -5.84
CA ILE A 71 -1.98 -4.57 -5.38
C ILE A 71 -2.26 -3.18 -5.97
N CYS A 72 -3.38 -3.02 -6.64
CA CYS A 72 -3.79 -1.77 -7.28
C CYS A 72 -5.03 -1.12 -6.63
N HIS A 73 -5.75 -1.88 -5.80
CA HIS A 73 -6.95 -1.39 -5.11
C HIS A 73 -7.17 -2.16 -3.81
N LEU A 74 -7.50 -1.45 -2.74
CA LEU A 74 -7.89 -2.01 -1.44
C LEU A 74 -8.79 -1.00 -0.73
N PHE A 75 -10.07 -1.37 -0.51
CA PHE A 75 -11.05 -0.52 0.14
C PHE A 75 -12.00 -1.34 1.00
N PHE A 76 -12.57 -0.69 2.01
CA PHE A 76 -13.68 -1.29 2.78
C PHE A 76 -14.93 -1.39 1.91
N ALA A 77 -15.58 -2.55 1.96
CA ALA A 77 -16.75 -2.87 1.16
C ALA A 77 -17.96 -3.12 2.06
N THR A 78 -18.82 -2.12 2.21
CA THR A 78 -20.11 -2.28 2.88
C THR A 78 -21.15 -2.97 1.97
N ASP A 79 -21.03 -2.74 0.68
CA ASP A 79 -21.81 -3.39 -0.38
C ASP A 79 -20.87 -3.93 -1.45
N LYS A 80 -20.98 -5.22 -1.75
CA LYS A 80 -20.10 -5.91 -2.71
C LYS A 80 -20.29 -5.42 -4.14
N GLN A 81 -21.54 -5.18 -4.56
CA GLN A 81 -21.82 -4.72 -5.91
C GLN A 81 -21.26 -3.33 -6.12
N GLN A 82 -21.51 -2.43 -5.18
CA GLN A 82 -20.98 -1.05 -5.23
C GLN A 82 -19.45 -1.04 -5.23
N ALA A 83 -18.81 -1.92 -4.45
CA ALA A 83 -17.35 -2.02 -4.41
C ALA A 83 -16.77 -2.45 -5.77
N VAL A 84 -17.40 -3.41 -6.46
CA VAL A 84 -16.99 -3.80 -7.81
C VAL A 84 -17.25 -2.69 -8.82
N ASP A 85 -18.35 -1.96 -8.72
CA ASP A 85 -18.67 -0.84 -9.62
C ASP A 85 -17.69 0.32 -9.43
N ASN A 86 -17.25 0.58 -8.19
CA ASN A 86 -16.18 1.52 -7.89
C ASN A 86 -14.85 1.08 -8.51
N LEU A 87 -14.50 -0.20 -8.39
CA LEU A 87 -13.29 -0.75 -9.02
C LEU A 87 -13.36 -0.60 -10.56
N ARG A 88 -14.52 -0.92 -11.17
CA ARG A 88 -14.75 -0.76 -12.61
C ARG A 88 -14.66 0.71 -13.05
N SER A 89 -15.21 1.62 -12.25
CA SER A 89 -15.12 3.07 -12.51
C SER A 89 -13.68 3.59 -12.43
N ARG A 90 -12.87 2.99 -11.55
CA ARG A 90 -11.45 3.34 -11.42
C ARG A 90 -10.61 2.85 -12.60
N PHE A 91 -10.95 1.69 -13.16
CA PHE A 91 -10.25 1.04 -14.26
C PHE A 91 -11.22 0.63 -15.37
N PRO A 92 -11.83 1.60 -16.08
CA PRO A 92 -12.94 1.35 -17.01
C PRO A 92 -12.53 0.55 -18.25
N GLN A 93 -11.24 0.48 -18.59
CA GLN A 93 -10.69 -0.24 -19.73
C GLN A 93 -9.94 -1.53 -19.32
N ALA A 94 -9.89 -1.85 -18.03
CA ALA A 94 -9.27 -3.08 -17.55
C ALA A 94 -10.22 -4.28 -17.66
N THR A 95 -9.66 -5.47 -17.80
CA THR A 95 -10.40 -6.72 -17.67
C THR A 95 -10.40 -7.16 -16.21
N LEU A 96 -11.59 -7.19 -15.59
CA LEU A 96 -11.75 -7.57 -14.18
C LEU A 96 -12.12 -9.04 -14.06
N HIS A 97 -11.40 -9.79 -13.23
CA HIS A 97 -11.64 -11.21 -12.94
C HIS A 97 -11.90 -11.43 -11.45
N PRO A 98 -13.03 -12.06 -11.06
CA PRO A 98 -13.28 -12.43 -9.66
C PRO A 98 -12.40 -13.63 -9.29
N ALA A 99 -11.21 -13.36 -8.80
CA ALA A 99 -10.22 -14.36 -8.42
C ALA A 99 -9.32 -13.87 -7.29
N THR A 100 -9.00 -14.76 -6.36
CA THR A 100 -7.98 -14.52 -5.33
C THR A 100 -6.64 -15.01 -5.85
N ASP A 101 -5.59 -14.21 -5.67
CA ASP A 101 -4.23 -14.59 -6.03
C ASP A 101 -3.25 -14.45 -4.86
N LYS A 102 -2.00 -14.86 -5.10
CA LYS A 102 -0.96 -14.86 -4.08
C LYS A 102 -0.59 -13.44 -3.60
N LEU A 103 -0.65 -12.44 -4.48
CA LEU A 103 -0.37 -11.05 -4.10
C LEU A 103 -1.41 -10.51 -3.12
N GLN A 104 -2.69 -10.83 -3.36
CA GLN A 104 -3.79 -10.47 -2.46
C GLN A 104 -3.65 -11.17 -1.11
N GLN A 105 -3.39 -12.49 -1.11
CA GLN A 105 -3.21 -13.24 0.13
C GLN A 105 -2.05 -12.71 0.97
N ASN A 106 -0.92 -12.39 0.32
CA ASN A 106 0.23 -11.81 0.98
C ASN A 106 -0.08 -10.42 1.57
N ALA A 107 -0.73 -9.54 0.81
CA ALA A 107 -1.09 -8.22 1.27
C ALA A 107 -2.07 -8.25 2.46
N LEU A 108 -3.03 -9.19 2.46
CA LEU A 108 -3.96 -9.37 3.58
C LEU A 108 -3.26 -9.83 4.86
N GLY A 109 -2.07 -10.40 4.76
CA GLY A 109 -1.22 -10.75 5.89
C GLY A 109 -0.88 -9.59 6.81
N ILE A 110 -0.96 -8.31 6.34
CA ILE A 110 -0.78 -7.12 7.19
C ILE A 110 -1.76 -7.04 8.35
N PHE A 111 -2.94 -7.65 8.23
CA PHE A 111 -3.95 -7.71 9.28
C PHE A 111 -3.68 -8.81 10.31
N HIS A 112 -2.74 -9.73 10.05
CA HIS A 112 -2.32 -10.75 10.98
C HIS A 112 -1.18 -10.22 11.87
N LYS A 113 -1.16 -10.64 13.13
CA LYS A 113 -0.19 -10.13 14.12
C LYS A 113 1.25 -10.62 13.92
N ASP A 114 1.49 -11.62 13.10
CA ASP A 114 2.83 -12.16 12.85
C ASP A 114 3.40 -11.66 11.52
N TRP A 115 4.01 -10.49 11.57
CA TRP A 115 4.59 -9.82 10.42
C TRP A 115 5.92 -10.46 9.93
N ARG A 116 6.46 -11.44 10.70
CA ARG A 116 7.70 -12.14 10.32
C ARG A 116 7.52 -13.11 9.15
N GLN A 117 6.27 -13.45 8.84
CA GLN A 117 5.92 -14.34 7.73
C GLN A 117 5.42 -13.59 6.50
N LEU A 118 5.44 -12.23 6.52
CA LEU A 118 5.05 -11.45 5.36
C LEU A 118 6.15 -11.50 4.30
N ASP A 119 5.81 -12.02 3.13
CA ASP A 119 6.56 -11.79 1.91
C ASP A 119 6.48 -10.30 1.49
N GLN A 120 7.31 -9.92 0.53
CA GLN A 120 7.29 -8.57 -0.01
C GLN A 120 5.91 -8.20 -0.59
N ILE A 121 5.29 -7.16 -0.04
CA ILE A 121 4.05 -6.60 -0.57
C ILE A 121 4.39 -5.66 -1.72
N LYS A 122 3.85 -5.97 -2.89
CA LYS A 122 4.01 -5.15 -4.08
C LYS A 122 2.75 -4.33 -4.32
N LEU A 123 2.92 -3.02 -4.51
CA LEU A 123 1.84 -2.09 -4.84
C LEU A 123 2.04 -1.62 -6.28
N HIS A 124 0.98 -1.66 -7.08
CA HIS A 124 0.95 -1.15 -8.45
C HIS A 124 -0.03 0.02 -8.52
N LEU A 125 0.48 1.24 -8.36
CA LEU A 125 -0.34 2.41 -8.05
C LEU A 125 -0.49 3.35 -9.25
N ALA A 126 -1.74 3.76 -9.48
CA ALA A 126 -2.07 4.83 -10.42
C ALA A 126 -1.79 6.19 -9.78
N GLY A 127 -0.76 6.89 -10.23
CA GLY A 127 -0.38 8.19 -9.71
C GLY A 127 0.64 8.90 -10.59
N THR A 128 0.72 10.22 -10.44
CA THR A 128 1.78 11.01 -11.06
C THR A 128 3.14 10.69 -10.39
N PRO A 129 4.27 10.97 -11.06
CA PRO A 129 5.60 10.79 -10.46
C PRO A 129 5.77 11.52 -9.11
N PHE A 130 5.10 12.66 -8.95
CA PHE A 130 5.10 13.40 -7.69
C PHE A 130 4.33 12.64 -6.58
N GLN A 131 3.12 12.15 -6.89
CA GLN A 131 2.31 11.38 -5.94
C GLN A 131 3.02 10.10 -5.51
N LEU A 132 3.65 9.38 -6.44
CA LEU A 132 4.41 8.17 -6.12
C LEU A 132 5.54 8.46 -5.12
N LYS A 133 6.33 9.54 -5.34
CA LYS A 133 7.37 9.96 -4.38
C LYS A 133 6.80 10.32 -3.01
N VAL A 134 5.65 10.98 -2.96
CA VAL A 134 4.97 11.30 -1.70
C VAL A 134 4.59 10.02 -0.97
N TRP A 135 3.95 9.06 -1.67
CA TRP A 135 3.54 7.79 -1.07
C TRP A 135 4.72 6.93 -0.62
N GLU A 136 5.81 6.87 -1.40
CA GLU A 136 7.06 6.24 -0.98
C GLU A 136 7.64 6.89 0.29
N SER A 137 7.57 8.22 0.39
CA SER A 137 8.02 8.92 1.61
C SER A 137 7.13 8.62 2.81
N LEU A 138 5.82 8.42 2.62
CA LEU A 138 4.91 8.01 3.69
C LEU A 138 5.24 6.61 4.23
N LEU A 139 5.61 5.67 3.38
CA LEU A 139 6.02 4.33 3.81
C LEU A 139 7.26 4.35 4.72
N LYS A 140 8.08 5.41 4.63
CA LYS A 140 9.27 5.59 5.47
C LYS A 140 8.99 6.21 6.83
N VAL A 141 7.74 6.63 7.10
CA VAL A 141 7.35 7.18 8.39
C VAL A 141 7.25 6.03 9.40
N PRO A 142 8.02 6.07 10.51
CA PRO A 142 7.97 5.03 11.52
C PRO A 142 6.57 4.92 12.16
N MET A 143 6.16 3.70 12.50
CA MET A 143 4.91 3.45 13.21
C MET A 143 4.86 4.27 14.51
N GLY A 144 3.74 4.99 14.72
CA GLY A 144 3.55 5.86 15.89
C GLY A 144 4.22 7.23 15.80
N ALA A 145 5.02 7.50 14.74
CA ALA A 145 5.59 8.82 14.52
C ALA A 145 4.58 9.76 13.84
N LEU A 146 4.67 11.04 14.22
CA LEU A 146 3.93 12.12 13.56
C LEU A 146 4.90 12.92 12.69
N VAL A 147 4.50 13.14 11.44
CA VAL A 147 5.25 13.98 10.51
C VAL A 147 4.34 15.03 9.90
N THR A 148 4.91 16.18 9.55
CA THR A 148 4.18 17.24 8.86
C THR A 148 4.28 17.05 7.33
N TYR A 149 3.34 17.63 6.58
CA TYR A 149 3.45 17.70 5.12
C TYR A 149 4.73 18.40 4.66
N GLY A 150 5.20 19.39 5.45
CA GLY A 150 6.48 20.06 5.20
C GLY A 150 7.68 19.13 5.35
N THR A 151 7.64 18.19 6.30
CA THR A 151 8.67 17.15 6.45
C THR A 151 8.67 16.21 5.24
N ILE A 152 7.50 15.74 4.81
CA ILE A 152 7.38 14.91 3.60
C ILE A 152 7.89 15.67 2.35
N ALA A 153 7.52 16.96 2.21
CA ALA A 153 7.98 17.80 1.12
C ALA A 153 9.52 17.93 1.08
N LYS A 154 10.16 18.06 2.23
CA LYS A 154 11.63 18.07 2.35
C LYS A 154 12.23 16.71 1.96
N ASN A 155 11.65 15.61 2.41
CA ASN A 155 12.13 14.25 2.15
C ASN A 155 12.10 13.88 0.65
N ILE A 156 11.24 14.52 -0.14
CA ILE A 156 11.14 14.31 -1.59
C ILE A 156 11.85 15.42 -2.40
N ASP A 157 12.73 16.22 -1.76
CA ASP A 157 13.48 17.34 -2.36
C ASP A 157 12.60 18.43 -2.99
N LYS A 158 11.41 18.66 -2.40
CA LYS A 158 10.44 19.69 -2.85
C LYS A 158 9.91 20.50 -1.66
N PRO A 159 10.77 21.22 -0.89
CA PRO A 159 10.37 21.88 0.37
C PRO A 159 9.24 22.90 0.22
N SER A 160 9.07 23.51 -0.96
CA SER A 160 7.98 24.45 -1.24
C SER A 160 6.65 23.77 -1.57
N ALA A 161 6.62 22.44 -1.76
CA ALA A 161 5.45 21.70 -2.24
C ALA A 161 4.51 21.21 -1.12
N THR A 162 4.54 21.80 0.08
CA THR A 162 3.77 21.35 1.25
C THR A 162 2.26 21.19 0.94
N ARG A 163 1.66 22.15 0.24
CA ARG A 163 0.24 22.07 -0.15
C ARG A 163 0.00 20.92 -1.13
N ALA A 164 0.87 20.75 -2.13
CA ALA A 164 0.76 19.67 -3.10
C ALA A 164 0.92 18.28 -2.45
N VAL A 165 1.77 18.17 -1.42
CA VAL A 165 1.88 16.96 -0.59
C VAL A 165 0.56 16.65 0.10
N GLY A 166 -0.09 17.64 0.72
CA GLY A 166 -1.43 17.46 1.31
C GLY A 166 -2.44 16.95 0.29
N THR A 167 -2.48 17.53 -0.90
CA THR A 167 -3.38 17.07 -1.99
C THR A 167 -3.06 15.65 -2.49
N ALA A 168 -1.80 15.23 -2.42
CA ALA A 168 -1.39 13.89 -2.86
C ALA A 168 -1.75 12.80 -1.83
N ILE A 169 -1.97 13.19 -0.57
CA ILE A 169 -2.32 12.28 0.54
C ILE A 169 -3.83 12.17 0.72
N GLY A 170 -4.58 13.24 0.53
CA GLY A 170 -6.03 13.33 0.76
C GLY A 170 -6.80 13.62 -0.46
#